data_cf21f0ebf4fbf1435e607258ec91bb1a
#
_entry.id   cf21f0ebf4fbf1435e607258ec91bb1a
#
_cell.length_a   1.000
_cell.length_b   1.000
_cell.length_c   1.000
_cell.angle_alpha   90.00
_cell.angle_beta   90.00
_cell.angle_gamma   90.00
#
_symmetry.space_group_name_H-M   'P 1'
#
loop_
_entity.id
_entity.type
_entity.pdbx_description
1 polymer ?
#
loop_
_entity_poly.entity_id
_entity_poly.type
_entity_poly.pdbx_seq_one_letter_code
_entity_poly.pdbx_strand_id
1 'polypeptide(L)'
;MRLIRLLTAGSLIATVYGATTTTSATPATSAHKKKTKHHAVHSHMAAKQSPTAVAAHRPVSHLSRLPKKHYFSSLWTSPTFADSTVGDSVDGEDLVVRRAAVQALGPYNGTVVVVDPKTGRLLTIVNQKLAFQSGFQPCSTIKVVAALAGLNEGLIEQNTLLRVGRRHPMDLTEALAHSNNAYFSAVGFKLGYDKIIHYAQLFGLGEKAGLDLDGEQPGSLAAEPPSDGLGMMTSFGEGIYMTPLELAGLMTVVANGGTLYYLQHPKAANAAEQFVPRVKRQLDVQQWLPVIKPGMMGAVEYGTARRANYNADEPIFGKTGTCTDGRSPTHLGWFGSYNEIGTNKLVVVVLLTGGHAVNGPVASGVAGAVYRNLSAENYFTEVRQGAPIALVSTQSCCRR
;
A
#
# COMPACT_ATOMS: atom_id res chain seq x y z
N MET A 1 -37.44 23.16 -48.88
CA MET A 1 -38.60 24.07 -48.72
C MET A 1 -39.10 24.04 -47.29
N ARG A 2 -39.26 25.26 -46.76
CA ARG A 2 -39.97 25.66 -45.51
C ARG A 2 -39.32 25.24 -44.17
N LEU A 3 -39.11 26.07 -43.28
CA LEU A 3 -39.11 27.52 -42.92
C LEU A 3 -39.01 27.57 -41.39
N ILE A 4 -38.01 28.18 -40.91
CA ILE A 4 -37.79 29.12 -39.83
C ILE A 4 -38.99 29.37 -38.90
N ARG A 5 -38.76 29.30 -37.55
CA ARG A 5 -39.24 30.35 -36.65
C ARG A 5 -38.33 30.48 -35.42
N LEU A 6 -37.67 31.61 -35.34
CA LEU A 6 -37.12 32.25 -34.13
C LEU A 6 -38.29 32.71 -33.24
N LEU A 7 -38.12 32.71 -31.94
CA LEU A 7 -38.74 33.63 -31.00
C LEU A 7 -37.77 33.98 -29.89
N THR A 8 -37.56 35.28 -29.82
CA THR A 8 -36.72 36.03 -28.87
C THR A 8 -37.56 36.54 -27.68
N ALA A 9 -36.85 37.02 -26.67
CA ALA A 9 -37.22 37.92 -25.58
C ALA A 9 -37.76 37.28 -24.30
N GLY A 10 -37.40 37.68 -23.09
CA GLY A 10 -36.87 38.96 -22.66
C GLY A 10 -36.38 38.88 -21.21
N SER A 11 -35.46 39.79 -20.94
CA SER A 11 -34.92 40.15 -19.61
C SER A 11 -35.99 40.62 -18.60
N LEU A 12 -35.77 40.25 -17.33
CA LEU A 12 -36.25 41.11 -16.20
C LEU A 12 -35.19 41.14 -15.10
N ILE A 13 -34.63 42.33 -14.95
CA ILE A 13 -33.77 42.76 -13.85
C ILE A 13 -34.69 43.20 -12.71
N ALA A 14 -34.46 42.70 -11.52
CA ALA A 14 -35.04 43.31 -10.29
C ALA A 14 -33.92 43.54 -9.28
N THR A 15 -33.50 44.76 -9.20
CA THR A 15 -32.69 45.37 -8.14
C THR A 15 -33.57 45.63 -6.92
N VAL A 16 -33.19 45.17 -5.74
CA VAL A 16 -33.74 45.65 -4.46
C VAL A 16 -32.58 46.08 -3.57
N TYR A 17 -32.58 47.38 -3.27
CA TYR A 17 -31.80 48.06 -2.23
C TYR A 17 -32.45 47.82 -0.84
N GLY A 18 -31.62 47.73 0.20
CA GLY A 18 -32.10 47.76 1.60
C GLY A 18 -30.95 47.48 2.56
N ALA A 19 -30.27 48.48 2.93
CA ALA A 19 -30.18 49.24 4.20
C ALA A 19 -29.36 48.51 5.31
N THR A 20 -28.24 49.14 5.60
CA THR A 20 -27.32 49.01 6.73
C THR A 20 -27.97 49.32 8.07
N THR A 21 -27.71 48.51 9.09
CA THR A 21 -27.71 48.99 10.49
C THR A 21 -26.46 48.47 11.19
N THR A 22 -25.63 49.43 11.55
CA THR A 22 -24.49 49.31 12.46
C THR A 22 -24.96 49.24 13.89
N THR A 23 -24.50 48.28 14.66
CA THR A 23 -24.47 48.38 16.13
C THR A 23 -23.11 47.93 16.65
N SER A 24 -22.45 48.91 17.26
CA SER A 24 -21.22 48.78 18.02
C SER A 24 -21.44 48.09 19.36
N ALA A 25 -20.57 47.19 19.76
CA ALA A 25 -20.41 46.79 21.17
C ALA A 25 -18.92 46.53 21.45
N THR A 26 -18.44 47.22 22.45
CA THR A 26 -17.12 47.33 23.02
C THR A 26 -16.69 46.05 23.78
N PRO A 27 -15.40 45.84 24.02
CA PRO A 27 -14.86 44.55 24.48
C PRO A 27 -14.82 44.42 26.00
N ALA A 28 -15.14 43.24 26.49
CA ALA A 28 -14.90 42.86 27.89
C ALA A 28 -13.57 42.18 28.07
N THR A 29 -12.72 42.78 28.86
CA THR A 29 -11.49 42.27 29.44
C THR A 29 -11.74 41.07 30.34
N SER A 30 -11.05 39.95 30.15
CA SER A 30 -10.98 38.86 31.13
C SER A 30 -9.52 38.49 31.42
N ALA A 31 -9.24 38.51 32.72
CA ALA A 31 -7.93 38.48 33.34
C ALA A 31 -7.19 37.12 33.24
N HIS A 32 -5.88 37.22 33.04
CA HIS A 32 -4.91 36.13 33.22
C HIS A 32 -4.79 35.74 34.70
N LYS A 33 -4.99 34.45 35.00
CA LYS A 33 -4.49 33.81 36.24
C LYS A 33 -3.19 33.09 35.97
N LYS A 34 -2.08 33.67 36.43
CA LYS A 34 -0.78 33.02 36.58
C LYS A 34 -0.85 32.02 37.73
N LYS A 35 -0.48 30.75 37.47
CA LYS A 35 -0.13 29.77 38.51
C LYS A 35 1.35 29.82 38.78
N THR A 36 1.75 30.26 39.98
CA THR A 36 3.08 30.21 40.54
C THR A 36 3.45 28.80 40.98
N LYS A 37 4.67 28.38 40.63
CA LYS A 37 5.29 27.15 41.13
C LYS A 37 5.98 27.45 42.45
N HIS A 38 5.66 26.69 43.50
CA HIS A 38 6.42 26.70 44.76
C HIS A 38 7.58 25.70 44.64
N HIS A 39 8.79 26.20 44.87
CA HIS A 39 9.99 25.41 45.20
C HIS A 39 9.99 25.09 46.68
N ALA A 40 10.14 23.81 47.03
CA ALA A 40 10.43 23.39 48.40
C ALA A 40 11.95 23.24 48.58
N VAL A 41 12.46 23.94 49.55
CA VAL A 41 13.85 23.93 49.98
C VAL A 41 14.04 22.78 51.01
N HIS A 42 15.02 21.91 50.78
CA HIS A 42 15.45 20.92 51.78
C HIS A 42 16.56 21.49 52.62
N SER A 43 16.34 21.49 53.94
CA SER A 43 17.35 21.76 54.97
C SER A 43 17.96 20.47 55.48
N HIS A 44 19.30 20.49 55.58
CA HIS A 44 20.13 19.46 56.23
C HIS A 44 19.98 19.49 57.76
N MET A 45 20.01 18.33 58.45
CA MET A 45 20.63 18.19 59.76
C MET A 45 21.02 16.74 60.07
N ALA A 46 22.31 16.57 60.17
CA ALA A 46 23.15 16.07 61.27
C ALA A 46 22.98 14.62 61.80
N ALA A 47 24.14 14.00 61.79
CA ALA A 47 24.52 12.68 62.21
C ALA A 47 24.36 12.43 63.75
N LYS A 48 24.10 11.15 64.10
CA LYS A 48 24.53 10.57 65.40
C LYS A 48 25.10 9.16 65.22
N GLN A 49 26.24 8.96 65.80
CA GLN A 49 27.06 7.75 65.83
C GLN A 49 26.60 6.73 66.85
N SER A 50 26.71 5.44 66.50
CA SER A 50 27.21 4.24 67.21
C SER A 50 26.37 3.63 68.36
N PRO A 51 26.47 2.33 68.65
CA PRO A 51 27.69 1.53 68.65
C PRO A 51 27.60 0.07 68.12
N THR A 52 28.78 -0.45 67.91
CA THR A 52 29.21 -1.81 67.58
C THR A 52 28.45 -2.98 68.22
N ALA A 53 28.08 -3.98 67.40
CA ALA A 53 27.80 -5.35 67.85
C ALA A 53 28.52 -6.35 66.91
N VAL A 54 29.11 -7.31 67.55
CA VAL A 54 30.05 -8.32 67.07
C VAL A 54 29.47 -9.26 66.07
N ALA A 55 30.20 -9.55 65.02
CA ALA A 55 29.84 -10.42 63.90
C ALA A 55 29.83 -11.90 64.34
N ALA A 56 28.70 -12.57 64.01
CA ALA A 56 28.62 -14.03 63.91
C ALA A 56 28.66 -14.42 62.47
N HIS A 57 29.69 -15.11 61.99
CA HIS A 57 29.82 -15.67 60.65
C HIS A 57 28.81 -16.77 60.48
N ARG A 58 27.84 -16.55 59.55
CA ARG A 58 27.04 -17.59 58.90
C ARG A 58 27.58 -17.85 57.49
N PRO A 59 27.73 -19.12 57.07
CA PRO A 59 28.16 -19.41 55.70
C PRO A 59 27.06 -19.02 54.71
N VAL A 60 27.40 -18.12 53.80
CA VAL A 60 26.50 -17.73 52.66
C VAL A 60 26.66 -18.78 51.59
N SER A 61 25.66 -19.63 51.44
CA SER A 61 25.51 -20.47 50.24
C SER A 61 25.18 -19.57 49.05
N HIS A 62 26.13 -19.37 48.17
CA HIS A 62 25.92 -18.74 46.86
C HIS A 62 25.15 -19.72 45.94
N LEU A 63 23.82 -19.76 46.09
CA LEU A 63 22.95 -20.22 45.02
C LEU A 63 22.90 -19.11 43.99
N SER A 64 23.68 -19.26 42.94
CA SER A 64 23.59 -18.44 41.72
C SER A 64 22.17 -18.57 41.14
N ARG A 65 21.31 -17.58 41.40
CA ARG A 65 20.05 -17.44 40.71
C ARG A 65 20.37 -17.12 39.25
N LEU A 66 20.25 -18.11 38.39
CA LEU A 66 20.19 -17.89 36.94
C LEU A 66 19.15 -16.81 36.65
N PRO A 67 19.48 -15.80 35.83
CA PRO A 67 18.51 -14.76 35.47
C PRO A 67 17.32 -15.44 34.82
N LYS A 68 16.13 -15.28 35.41
CA LYS A 68 14.89 -15.66 34.78
C LYS A 68 14.82 -14.90 33.44
N LYS A 69 14.94 -15.61 32.33
CA LYS A 69 14.61 -15.05 31.02
C LYS A 69 13.16 -14.58 31.10
N HIS A 70 12.96 -13.28 31.22
CA HIS A 70 11.65 -12.69 31.01
C HIS A 70 11.36 -12.84 29.52
N TYR A 71 10.57 -13.85 29.15
CA TYR A 71 9.92 -13.89 27.86
C TYR A 71 8.87 -12.79 27.89
N PHE A 72 9.17 -11.65 27.29
CA PHE A 72 8.12 -10.73 26.88
C PHE A 72 7.29 -11.48 25.83
N SER A 73 6.11 -11.94 26.20
CA SER A 73 5.14 -12.39 25.21
C SER A 73 4.87 -11.18 24.31
N SER A 74 5.23 -11.29 23.05
CA SER A 74 4.89 -10.29 22.05
C SER A 74 3.37 -10.13 22.06
N LEU A 75 2.87 -8.89 22.16
CA LEU A 75 1.45 -8.59 21.98
C LEU A 75 0.98 -8.87 20.54
N TRP A 76 1.94 -9.10 19.64
CA TRP A 76 1.69 -9.34 18.22
C TRP A 76 1.59 -10.83 17.93
N THR A 77 0.58 -11.21 17.13
CA THR A 77 0.36 -12.61 16.71
C THR A 77 1.37 -13.09 15.67
N SER A 78 1.95 -12.17 14.89
CA SER A 78 2.99 -12.48 13.91
C SER A 78 4.34 -11.96 14.37
N PRO A 79 5.43 -12.72 14.19
CA PRO A 79 6.77 -12.22 14.43
C PRO A 79 7.14 -11.14 13.40
N THR A 80 7.95 -10.18 13.80
CA THR A 80 8.48 -9.13 12.89
C THR A 80 9.56 -9.67 11.94
N PHE A 81 10.30 -10.69 12.38
CA PHE A 81 11.40 -11.29 11.66
C PHE A 81 11.20 -12.80 11.56
N ALA A 82 11.39 -13.33 10.38
CA ALA A 82 11.31 -14.77 10.08
C ALA A 82 12.07 -15.07 8.77
N ASP A 83 12.42 -16.34 8.58
CA ASP A 83 12.83 -16.79 7.26
C ASP A 83 11.59 -16.94 6.37
N SER A 84 11.39 -15.97 5.49
CA SER A 84 10.24 -15.88 4.60
C SER A 84 10.32 -16.78 3.36
N THR A 85 11.38 -17.60 3.23
CA THR A 85 11.56 -18.50 2.08
C THR A 85 11.15 -19.94 2.36
N VAL A 86 10.86 -20.26 3.63
CA VAL A 86 10.58 -21.61 4.08
C VAL A 86 9.27 -22.14 3.48
N GLY A 87 9.39 -23.22 2.70
CA GLY A 87 8.26 -23.91 2.08
C GLY A 87 7.82 -23.35 0.72
N ASP A 88 8.56 -22.38 0.18
CA ASP A 88 8.29 -21.88 -1.17
C ASP A 88 8.68 -22.91 -2.24
N SER A 89 7.87 -23.01 -3.31
CA SER A 89 8.26 -23.63 -4.57
C SER A 89 8.77 -22.56 -5.52
N VAL A 90 9.92 -22.83 -6.13
CA VAL A 90 10.54 -21.90 -7.11
C VAL A 90 10.30 -22.33 -8.56
N ASP A 91 9.50 -23.36 -8.77
CA ASP A 91 9.21 -23.89 -10.09
C ASP A 91 8.49 -22.84 -10.96
N GLY A 92 9.03 -22.56 -12.14
CA GLY A 92 8.48 -21.56 -13.07
C GLY A 92 8.80 -20.10 -12.73
N GLU A 93 9.49 -19.83 -11.61
CA GLU A 93 9.90 -18.48 -11.25
C GLU A 93 11.09 -17.96 -12.08
N ASP A 94 11.20 -16.65 -12.17
CA ASP A 94 12.40 -15.98 -12.65
C ASP A 94 13.42 -15.90 -11.50
N LEU A 95 14.46 -16.71 -11.56
CA LEU A 95 15.44 -16.84 -10.47
C LEU A 95 16.27 -15.57 -10.24
N VAL A 96 16.41 -14.69 -11.24
CA VAL A 96 17.04 -13.37 -11.08
C VAL A 96 16.12 -12.49 -10.24
N VAL A 97 14.84 -12.43 -10.59
CA VAL A 97 13.83 -11.68 -9.83
C VAL A 97 13.67 -12.26 -8.43
N ARG A 98 13.66 -13.60 -8.30
CA ARG A 98 13.59 -14.27 -6.98
C ARG A 98 14.73 -13.84 -6.07
N ARG A 99 15.97 -13.93 -6.55
CA ARG A 99 17.15 -13.52 -5.78
C ARG A 99 17.06 -12.08 -5.33
N ALA A 100 16.71 -11.17 -6.24
CA ALA A 100 16.53 -9.75 -5.94
C ALA A 100 15.46 -9.51 -4.85
N ALA A 101 14.32 -10.23 -4.93
CA ALA A 101 13.20 -10.12 -3.99
C ALA A 101 13.57 -10.67 -2.59
N VAL A 102 14.17 -11.85 -2.51
CA VAL A 102 14.62 -12.46 -1.25
C VAL A 102 15.66 -11.58 -0.56
N GLN A 103 16.63 -11.09 -1.32
CA GLN A 103 17.69 -10.21 -0.80
C GLN A 103 17.11 -8.88 -0.27
N ALA A 104 16.13 -8.31 -0.98
CA ALA A 104 15.48 -7.09 -0.58
C ALA A 104 14.58 -7.25 0.66
N LEU A 105 13.86 -8.37 0.78
CA LEU A 105 13.02 -8.67 1.94
C LEU A 105 13.85 -8.87 3.20
N GLY A 106 15.04 -9.48 3.06
CA GLY A 106 15.96 -9.71 4.16
C GLY A 106 15.31 -10.50 5.31
N PRO A 107 15.50 -10.06 6.56
CA PRO A 107 15.00 -10.80 7.72
C PRO A 107 13.52 -10.54 8.04
N TYR A 108 12.84 -9.66 7.32
CA TYR A 108 11.44 -9.33 7.64
C TYR A 108 10.50 -10.51 7.38
N ASN A 109 9.55 -10.70 8.29
CA ASN A 109 8.41 -11.57 8.05
C ASN A 109 7.43 -10.86 7.10
N GLY A 110 7.38 -11.34 5.87
CA GLY A 110 6.60 -10.69 4.83
C GLY A 110 6.55 -11.50 3.55
N THR A 111 5.90 -10.96 2.55
CA THR A 111 5.85 -11.53 1.20
C THR A 111 6.21 -10.46 0.16
N VAL A 112 6.83 -10.90 -0.92
CA VAL A 112 7.10 -10.09 -2.12
C VAL A 112 6.51 -10.82 -3.32
N VAL A 113 5.60 -10.15 -4.03
CA VAL A 113 5.01 -10.64 -5.28
C VAL A 113 5.50 -9.76 -6.42
N VAL A 114 6.08 -10.37 -7.45
CA VAL A 114 6.54 -9.65 -8.65
C VAL A 114 5.82 -10.18 -9.89
N VAL A 115 5.24 -9.27 -10.67
CA VAL A 115 4.42 -9.59 -11.85
C VAL A 115 4.90 -8.81 -13.06
N ASP A 116 4.92 -9.45 -14.22
CA ASP A 116 4.96 -8.78 -15.51
C ASP A 116 3.56 -8.23 -15.85
N PRO A 117 3.36 -6.91 -15.82
CA PRO A 117 2.04 -6.33 -16.05
C PRO A 117 1.52 -6.48 -17.49
N LYS A 118 2.38 -6.81 -18.44
CA LYS A 118 1.97 -7.01 -19.84
C LYS A 118 1.21 -8.31 -20.06
N THR A 119 1.45 -9.30 -19.17
CA THR A 119 0.98 -10.67 -19.38
C THR A 119 0.26 -11.27 -18.17
N GLY A 120 0.42 -10.70 -16.98
CA GLY A 120 -0.05 -11.29 -15.73
C GLY A 120 0.83 -12.45 -15.25
N ARG A 121 2.02 -12.64 -15.87
CA ARG A 121 2.97 -13.67 -15.44
C ARG A 121 3.54 -13.33 -14.07
N LEU A 122 3.41 -14.25 -13.13
CA LEU A 122 4.12 -14.23 -11.86
C LEU A 122 5.58 -14.54 -12.10
N LEU A 123 6.47 -13.59 -11.79
CA LEU A 123 7.90 -13.76 -11.91
C LEU A 123 8.48 -14.39 -10.64
N THR A 124 7.94 -14.02 -9.47
CA THR A 124 8.24 -14.67 -8.19
C THR A 124 7.20 -14.36 -7.14
N ILE A 125 7.04 -15.27 -6.17
CA ILE A 125 6.32 -15.06 -4.91
C ILE A 125 7.22 -15.54 -3.77
N VAL A 126 7.82 -14.62 -3.03
CA VAL A 126 8.52 -14.93 -1.78
C VAL A 126 7.50 -15.04 -0.65
N ASN A 127 7.57 -16.10 0.14
CA ASN A 127 6.60 -16.46 1.18
C ASN A 127 5.21 -16.73 0.62
N GLN A 128 5.11 -17.76 -0.20
CA GLN A 128 3.84 -18.22 -0.80
C GLN A 128 2.79 -18.52 0.26
N LYS A 129 3.21 -19.07 1.41
CA LYS A 129 2.32 -19.35 2.53
C LYS A 129 1.59 -18.08 3.02
N LEU A 130 2.26 -16.94 3.08
CA LEU A 130 1.66 -15.66 3.47
C LEU A 130 0.84 -15.06 2.32
N ALA A 131 1.35 -15.15 1.09
CA ALA A 131 0.69 -14.60 -0.09
C ALA A 131 -0.66 -15.26 -0.40
N PHE A 132 -0.81 -16.54 -0.06
CA PHE A 132 -2.01 -17.35 -0.34
C PHE A 132 -3.07 -17.32 0.76
N GLN A 133 -2.84 -16.62 1.88
CA GLN A 133 -3.84 -16.47 2.95
C GLN A 133 -5.04 -15.64 2.49
N SER A 134 -6.16 -15.77 3.22
CA SER A 134 -7.45 -15.12 2.93
C SER A 134 -7.46 -13.58 3.10
N GLY A 135 -6.33 -12.94 2.85
CA GLY A 135 -6.18 -11.49 2.85
C GLY A 135 -5.98 -10.87 4.22
N PHE A 136 -5.58 -9.61 4.18
CA PHE A 136 -5.33 -8.73 5.32
C PHE A 136 -5.99 -7.38 5.05
N GLN A 137 -6.23 -6.59 6.09
CA GLN A 137 -6.74 -5.25 5.89
C GLN A 137 -5.80 -4.45 4.96
N PRO A 138 -6.31 -3.88 3.85
CA PRO A 138 -5.46 -3.22 2.84
C PRO A 138 -4.85 -1.92 3.33
N CYS A 139 -5.29 -1.40 4.45
CA CYS A 139 -4.92 -0.09 4.96
C CYS A 139 -5.10 0.97 3.86
N SER A 140 -4.16 1.90 3.72
CA SER A 140 -4.26 2.98 2.73
C SER A 140 -4.01 2.56 1.27
N THR A 141 -3.74 1.30 0.96
CA THR A 141 -3.64 0.86 -0.45
C THR A 141 -4.99 0.86 -1.15
N ILE A 142 -6.09 0.72 -0.40
CA ILE A 142 -7.47 0.84 -0.91
C ILE A 142 -7.75 2.19 -1.58
N LYS A 143 -6.98 3.23 -1.25
CA LYS A 143 -7.14 4.58 -1.81
C LYS A 143 -6.95 4.64 -3.32
N VAL A 144 -6.23 3.66 -3.91
CA VAL A 144 -6.11 3.54 -5.38
C VAL A 144 -7.47 3.21 -5.98
N VAL A 145 -8.19 2.25 -5.40
CA VAL A 145 -9.58 1.91 -5.81
C VAL A 145 -10.51 3.10 -5.62
N ALA A 146 -10.44 3.75 -4.44
CA ALA A 146 -11.30 4.89 -4.14
C ALA A 146 -11.05 6.10 -5.05
N ALA A 147 -9.77 6.34 -5.45
CA ALA A 147 -9.42 7.39 -6.40
C ALA A 147 -10.01 7.11 -7.78
N LEU A 148 -9.77 5.91 -8.31
CA LEU A 148 -10.29 5.51 -9.64
C LEU A 148 -11.82 5.49 -9.66
N ALA A 149 -12.46 4.99 -8.61
CA ALA A 149 -13.92 5.02 -8.47
C ALA A 149 -14.45 6.46 -8.46
N GLY A 150 -13.85 7.34 -7.64
CA GLY A 150 -14.26 8.75 -7.54
C GLY A 150 -14.09 9.53 -8.84
N LEU A 151 -13.04 9.25 -9.61
CA LEU A 151 -12.79 9.82 -10.93
C LEU A 151 -13.83 9.30 -11.95
N ASN A 152 -14.03 7.98 -11.98
CA ASN A 152 -14.94 7.36 -12.93
C ASN A 152 -16.41 7.76 -12.72
N GLU A 153 -16.80 8.02 -11.48
CA GLU A 153 -18.13 8.52 -11.12
C GLU A 153 -18.26 10.06 -11.23
N GLY A 154 -17.21 10.76 -11.68
CA GLY A 154 -17.21 12.22 -11.78
C GLY A 154 -17.38 12.96 -10.45
N LEU A 155 -17.08 12.31 -9.33
CA LEU A 155 -17.19 12.88 -7.98
C LEU A 155 -15.98 13.74 -7.61
N ILE A 156 -14.86 13.48 -8.23
CA ILE A 156 -13.60 14.22 -8.13
C ILE A 156 -12.93 14.29 -9.51
N GLU A 157 -12.11 15.32 -9.68
CA GLU A 157 -11.15 15.50 -10.77
C GLU A 157 -9.75 15.65 -10.16
N GLN A 158 -8.69 15.67 -10.97
CA GLN A 158 -7.33 15.83 -10.49
C GLN A 158 -7.17 17.04 -9.57
N ASN A 159 -7.73 18.18 -9.97
CA ASN A 159 -7.61 19.45 -9.27
C ASN A 159 -8.76 19.73 -8.28
N THR A 160 -9.62 18.75 -8.03
CA THR A 160 -10.71 18.92 -7.05
C THR A 160 -10.13 19.14 -5.66
N LEU A 161 -10.25 20.36 -5.17
CA LEU A 161 -9.83 20.74 -3.83
C LEU A 161 -10.89 20.33 -2.80
N LEU A 162 -10.56 19.35 -1.98
CA LEU A 162 -11.38 19.02 -0.82
C LEU A 162 -10.77 19.65 0.43
N ARG A 163 -11.60 20.40 1.18
CA ARG A 163 -11.21 20.92 2.49
C ARG A 163 -11.24 19.79 3.52
N VAL A 164 -10.06 19.41 4.00
CA VAL A 164 -9.88 18.30 4.93
C VAL A 164 -9.56 18.81 6.34
N GLY A 165 -10.62 19.03 7.14
CA GLY A 165 -10.52 19.55 8.50
C GLY A 165 -10.08 21.03 8.53
N ARG A 166 -9.18 21.37 9.48
CA ARG A 166 -8.63 22.73 9.64
C ARG A 166 -7.41 23.03 8.74
N ARG A 167 -6.96 22.05 7.95
CA ARG A 167 -5.81 22.19 7.05
C ARG A 167 -6.21 22.84 5.74
N HIS A 168 -5.22 23.27 4.96
CA HIS A 168 -5.43 23.76 3.61
C HIS A 168 -6.15 22.73 2.75
N PRO A 169 -6.97 23.18 1.78
CA PRO A 169 -7.54 22.27 0.77
C PRO A 169 -6.43 21.50 0.06
N MET A 170 -6.72 20.28 -0.31
CA MET A 170 -5.78 19.35 -0.93
C MET A 170 -6.41 18.77 -2.17
N ASP A 171 -5.65 18.63 -3.24
CA ASP A 171 -6.07 17.94 -4.46
C ASP A 171 -5.79 16.43 -4.39
N LEU A 172 -6.15 15.71 -5.46
CA LEU A 172 -5.98 14.27 -5.53
C LEU A 172 -4.49 13.86 -5.54
N THR A 173 -3.62 14.62 -6.21
CA THR A 173 -2.18 14.36 -6.28
C THR A 173 -1.56 14.37 -4.89
N GLU A 174 -1.77 15.45 -4.15
CA GLU A 174 -1.26 15.60 -2.79
C GLU A 174 -1.91 14.59 -1.81
N ALA A 175 -3.21 14.32 -2.00
CA ALA A 175 -3.93 13.35 -1.17
C ALA A 175 -3.39 11.91 -1.34
N LEU A 176 -3.02 11.51 -2.55
CA LEU A 176 -2.38 10.22 -2.82
C LEU A 176 -0.95 10.19 -2.29
N ALA A 177 -0.14 11.23 -2.58
CA ALA A 177 1.26 11.32 -2.17
C ALA A 177 1.42 11.25 -0.65
N HIS A 178 0.63 12.02 0.08
CA HIS A 178 0.62 12.05 1.55
C HIS A 178 -0.33 11.07 2.21
N SER A 179 -1.05 10.26 1.40
CA SER A 179 -2.01 9.27 1.91
C SER A 179 -3.08 9.88 2.85
N ASN A 180 -3.66 11.02 2.47
CA ASN A 180 -4.55 11.78 3.33
C ASN A 180 -5.88 11.05 3.59
N ASN A 181 -6.14 10.70 4.85
CA ASN A 181 -7.34 9.95 5.23
C ASN A 181 -8.63 10.77 5.09
N ALA A 182 -8.58 12.05 5.45
CA ALA A 182 -9.78 12.89 5.41
C ALA A 182 -10.26 13.16 3.97
N TYR A 183 -9.33 13.29 3.01
CA TYR A 183 -9.66 13.38 1.60
C TYR A 183 -10.41 12.12 1.13
N PHE A 184 -9.84 10.95 1.36
CA PHE A 184 -10.44 9.68 0.93
C PHE A 184 -11.68 9.30 1.72
N SER A 185 -11.79 9.72 2.98
CA SER A 185 -13.05 9.62 3.74
C SER A 185 -14.17 10.43 3.07
N ALA A 186 -13.89 11.67 2.64
CA ALA A 186 -14.86 12.48 1.92
C ALA A 186 -15.25 11.86 0.56
N VAL A 187 -14.31 11.26 -0.16
CA VAL A 187 -14.59 10.51 -1.39
C VAL A 187 -15.50 9.31 -1.10
N GLY A 188 -15.24 8.56 -0.02
CA GLY A 188 -16.06 7.41 0.38
C GLY A 188 -17.51 7.77 0.69
N PHE A 189 -17.74 8.88 1.41
CA PHE A 189 -19.10 9.37 1.66
C PHE A 189 -19.84 9.78 0.37
N LYS A 190 -19.12 10.30 -0.62
CA LYS A 190 -19.73 10.65 -1.91
C LYS A 190 -20.02 9.41 -2.77
N LEU A 191 -19.16 8.39 -2.72
CA LEU A 191 -19.33 7.14 -3.46
C LEU A 191 -20.52 6.34 -2.95
N GLY A 192 -20.67 6.21 -1.64
CA GLY A 192 -21.61 5.28 -1.04
C GLY A 192 -21.11 3.83 -1.06
N TYR A 193 -21.74 2.99 -0.25
CA TYR A 193 -21.31 1.60 -0.03
C TYR A 193 -21.31 0.78 -1.32
N ASP A 194 -22.43 0.79 -2.05
CA ASP A 194 -22.62 -0.06 -3.23
C ASP A 194 -21.55 0.19 -4.31
N LYS A 195 -21.19 1.46 -4.53
CA LYS A 195 -20.14 1.81 -5.48
C LYS A 195 -18.76 1.40 -4.99
N ILE A 196 -18.47 1.56 -3.70
CA ILE A 196 -17.20 1.11 -3.13
C ILE A 196 -17.02 -0.39 -3.35
N ILE A 197 -18.04 -1.20 -3.05
CA ILE A 197 -18.01 -2.65 -3.27
C ILE A 197 -17.93 -2.99 -4.76
N HIS A 198 -18.74 -2.34 -5.59
CA HIS A 198 -18.71 -2.55 -7.03
C HIS A 198 -17.29 -2.33 -7.61
N TYR A 199 -16.64 -1.21 -7.30
CA TYR A 199 -15.29 -0.95 -7.79
C TYR A 199 -14.24 -1.88 -7.17
N ALA A 200 -14.37 -2.25 -5.91
CA ALA A 200 -13.49 -3.25 -5.31
C ALA A 200 -13.55 -4.58 -6.09
N GLN A 201 -14.76 -5.09 -6.37
CA GLN A 201 -14.97 -6.29 -7.17
C GLN A 201 -14.49 -6.12 -8.61
N LEU A 202 -14.75 -4.96 -9.21
CA LEU A 202 -14.33 -4.66 -10.58
C LEU A 202 -12.81 -4.77 -10.74
N PHE A 203 -12.04 -4.32 -9.73
CA PHE A 203 -10.58 -4.45 -9.67
C PHE A 203 -10.08 -5.80 -9.17
N GLY A 204 -10.96 -6.77 -8.92
CA GLY A 204 -10.60 -8.13 -8.59
C GLY A 204 -10.44 -8.42 -7.10
N LEU A 205 -10.87 -7.53 -6.20
CA LEU A 205 -10.85 -7.77 -4.76
C LEU A 205 -12.00 -8.71 -4.36
N GLY A 206 -11.74 -9.60 -3.42
CA GLY A 206 -12.70 -10.58 -2.93
C GLY A 206 -12.81 -11.83 -3.80
N GLU A 207 -11.88 -12.03 -4.74
CA GLU A 207 -11.84 -13.19 -5.63
C GLU A 207 -10.39 -13.64 -5.88
N LYS A 208 -10.20 -14.93 -6.19
CA LYS A 208 -8.85 -15.42 -6.52
C LYS A 208 -8.23 -14.59 -7.64
N ALA A 209 -7.04 -14.07 -7.41
CA ALA A 209 -6.27 -13.32 -8.40
C ALA A 209 -5.55 -14.26 -9.39
N GLY A 210 -5.11 -15.42 -8.89
CA GLY A 210 -4.38 -16.42 -9.66
C GLY A 210 -5.27 -17.37 -10.46
N LEU A 211 -4.67 -17.99 -11.43
CA LEU A 211 -5.23 -19.13 -12.15
C LEU A 211 -4.39 -20.36 -11.82
N ASP A 212 -5.06 -21.40 -11.30
CA ASP A 212 -4.43 -22.68 -10.93
C ASP A 212 -3.26 -22.53 -9.94
N LEU A 213 -3.40 -21.62 -8.97
CA LEU A 213 -2.49 -21.50 -7.84
C LEU A 213 -3.03 -22.32 -6.67
N ASP A 214 -2.40 -23.46 -6.41
CA ASP A 214 -2.80 -24.35 -5.34
C ASP A 214 -2.65 -23.67 -3.98
N GLY A 215 -3.69 -23.75 -3.15
CA GLY A 215 -3.70 -23.14 -1.82
C GLY A 215 -4.07 -21.67 -1.77
N GLU A 216 -4.17 -20.95 -2.90
CA GLU A 216 -4.62 -19.56 -2.90
C GLU A 216 -6.04 -19.44 -2.33
N GLN A 217 -6.18 -18.53 -1.35
CA GLN A 217 -7.47 -18.10 -0.82
C GLN A 217 -7.79 -16.70 -1.35
N PRO A 218 -9.05 -16.39 -1.69
CA PRO A 218 -9.45 -15.03 -2.03
C PRO A 218 -9.44 -14.15 -0.79
N GLY A 219 -9.37 -12.84 -0.99
CA GLY A 219 -9.74 -11.86 0.01
C GLY A 219 -11.24 -11.86 0.29
N SER A 220 -11.72 -10.87 1.03
CA SER A 220 -13.16 -10.74 1.30
C SER A 220 -13.59 -9.28 1.38
N LEU A 221 -14.84 -9.03 1.02
CA LEU A 221 -15.50 -7.74 1.11
C LEU A 221 -16.64 -7.83 2.11
N ALA A 222 -16.85 -6.77 2.90
CA ALA A 222 -17.96 -6.71 3.82
C ALA A 222 -19.30 -6.84 3.05
N ALA A 223 -20.25 -7.60 3.60
CA ALA A 223 -21.60 -7.75 3.03
C ALA A 223 -22.49 -6.53 3.32
N GLU A 224 -22.14 -5.74 4.34
CA GLU A 224 -22.86 -4.56 4.81
C GLU A 224 -21.88 -3.42 5.11
N PRO A 225 -22.32 -2.15 5.13
CA PRO A 225 -21.47 -1.04 5.52
C PRO A 225 -20.83 -1.27 6.90
N PRO A 226 -19.51 -1.08 7.06
CA PRO A 226 -18.86 -1.26 8.36
C PRO A 226 -19.35 -0.22 9.37
N SER A 227 -19.38 -0.60 10.66
CA SER A 227 -19.82 0.27 11.76
C SER A 227 -19.04 1.59 11.84
N ASP A 228 -17.76 1.55 11.47
CA ASP A 228 -16.87 2.72 11.46
C ASP A 228 -17.09 3.64 10.25
N GLY A 229 -18.00 3.24 9.36
CA GLY A 229 -18.51 4.03 8.27
C GLY A 229 -17.66 3.98 6.99
N LEU A 230 -18.25 4.53 5.91
CA LEU A 230 -17.68 4.52 4.56
C LEU A 230 -16.35 5.28 4.45
N GLY A 231 -16.15 6.28 5.29
CA GLY A 231 -14.87 7.00 5.35
C GLY A 231 -13.72 6.13 5.79
N MET A 232 -13.92 5.23 6.75
CA MET A 232 -12.91 4.26 7.18
C MET A 232 -12.71 3.18 6.11
N MET A 233 -13.78 2.76 5.45
CA MET A 233 -13.71 1.79 4.35
C MET A 233 -12.82 2.27 3.20
N THR A 234 -12.91 3.54 2.79
CA THR A 234 -12.12 4.09 1.68
C THR A 234 -10.76 4.63 2.07
N SER A 235 -10.52 4.93 3.35
CA SER A 235 -9.24 5.45 3.83
C SER A 235 -8.33 4.40 4.46
N PHE A 236 -8.89 3.36 5.07
CA PHE A 236 -8.16 2.27 5.75
C PHE A 236 -8.53 0.87 5.26
N GLY A 237 -9.61 0.73 4.45
CA GLY A 237 -10.09 -0.56 4.00
C GLY A 237 -10.85 -1.33 5.08
N GLU A 238 -11.55 -0.61 5.98
CA GLU A 238 -12.38 -1.27 6.99
C GLU A 238 -13.43 -2.15 6.32
N GLY A 239 -13.57 -3.39 6.81
CA GLY A 239 -14.46 -4.38 6.20
C GLY A 239 -13.94 -5.01 4.90
N ILE A 240 -12.73 -4.66 4.45
CA ILE A 240 -12.08 -5.24 3.27
C ILE A 240 -10.84 -6.01 3.72
N TYR A 241 -10.69 -7.23 3.21
CA TYR A 241 -9.48 -8.04 3.38
C TYR A 241 -8.96 -8.41 2.01
N MET A 242 -7.78 -7.91 1.68
CA MET A 242 -7.14 -8.03 0.37
C MET A 242 -5.90 -8.91 0.45
N THR A 243 -5.70 -9.76 -0.51
CA THR A 243 -4.48 -10.57 -0.61
C THR A 243 -3.36 -9.80 -1.29
N PRO A 244 -2.09 -10.18 -1.09
CA PRO A 244 -0.97 -9.64 -1.88
C PRO A 244 -1.13 -9.85 -3.38
N LEU A 245 -1.76 -10.95 -3.79
CA LEU A 245 -2.04 -11.25 -5.20
C LEU A 245 -3.13 -10.34 -5.78
N GLU A 246 -4.19 -10.06 -5.02
CA GLU A 246 -5.22 -9.10 -5.44
C GLU A 246 -4.65 -7.69 -5.59
N LEU A 247 -3.77 -7.25 -4.66
CA LEU A 247 -3.06 -5.97 -4.83
C LEU A 247 -2.15 -5.98 -6.05
N ALA A 248 -1.48 -7.11 -6.34
CA ALA A 248 -0.66 -7.24 -7.54
C ALA A 248 -1.52 -7.16 -8.83
N GLY A 249 -2.70 -7.76 -8.83
CA GLY A 249 -3.68 -7.62 -9.90
C GLY A 249 -4.12 -6.16 -10.10
N LEU A 250 -4.49 -5.46 -9.05
CA LEU A 250 -4.84 -4.04 -9.08
C LEU A 250 -3.69 -3.19 -9.64
N MET A 251 -2.46 -3.39 -9.15
CA MET A 251 -1.28 -2.65 -9.63
C MET A 251 -0.95 -2.99 -11.08
N THR A 252 -1.22 -4.22 -11.51
CA THR A 252 -1.10 -4.66 -12.91
C THR A 252 -2.05 -3.88 -13.82
N VAL A 253 -3.31 -3.72 -13.43
CA VAL A 253 -4.29 -2.87 -14.14
C VAL A 253 -3.79 -1.44 -14.30
N VAL A 254 -3.26 -0.85 -13.20
CA VAL A 254 -2.73 0.52 -13.24
C VAL A 254 -1.51 0.64 -14.15
N ALA A 255 -0.62 -0.36 -14.15
CA ALA A 255 0.61 -0.35 -14.92
C ALA A 255 0.41 -0.57 -16.42
N ASN A 256 -0.61 -1.35 -16.81
CA ASN A 256 -0.79 -1.81 -18.20
C ASN A 256 -1.88 -1.09 -19.00
N GLY A 257 -2.61 -0.18 -18.37
CA GLY A 257 -3.65 0.57 -19.09
C GLY A 257 -5.07 0.00 -18.96
N GLY A 258 -5.36 -0.86 -17.95
CA GLY A 258 -6.72 -1.27 -17.64
C GLY A 258 -7.02 -2.76 -17.79
N THR A 259 -6.05 -3.60 -18.12
CA THR A 259 -6.27 -5.05 -18.27
C THR A 259 -6.02 -5.76 -16.95
N LEU A 260 -7.04 -6.37 -16.38
CA LEU A 260 -6.92 -7.30 -15.27
C LEU A 260 -6.69 -8.71 -15.81
N TYR A 261 -5.52 -9.27 -15.52
CA TYR A 261 -5.17 -10.65 -15.85
C TYR A 261 -5.44 -11.59 -14.68
N TYR A 262 -5.67 -12.87 -14.97
CA TYR A 262 -5.36 -13.91 -14.02
C TYR A 262 -3.85 -13.98 -13.87
N LEU A 263 -3.38 -13.97 -12.62
CA LEU A 263 -1.96 -14.13 -12.32
C LEU A 263 -1.57 -15.60 -12.46
N GLN A 264 -0.49 -15.90 -13.17
CA GLN A 264 -0.12 -17.27 -13.50
C GLN A 264 1.38 -17.50 -13.33
N HIS A 265 1.74 -18.64 -12.71
CA HIS A 265 3.07 -19.21 -12.85
C HIS A 265 3.15 -20.03 -14.14
N PRO A 266 4.17 -19.86 -14.98
CA PRO A 266 4.44 -20.81 -16.03
C PRO A 266 4.81 -22.14 -15.38
N LYS A 267 4.16 -23.23 -15.79
CA LYS A 267 4.52 -24.56 -15.32
C LYS A 267 5.89 -24.94 -15.90
N ALA A 268 6.88 -25.14 -15.04
CA ALA A 268 8.28 -25.42 -15.45
C ALA A 268 8.44 -26.72 -16.24
N ALA A 269 7.50 -27.64 -16.16
CA ALA A 269 7.66 -29.01 -16.62
C ALA A 269 7.75 -29.17 -18.14
N ASN A 270 7.26 -28.22 -18.95
CA ASN A 270 7.27 -28.34 -20.39
C ASN A 270 7.77 -27.06 -21.04
N ALA A 271 9.04 -26.98 -21.34
CA ALA A 271 9.65 -25.88 -22.10
C ALA A 271 9.01 -25.64 -23.47
N ALA A 272 8.06 -26.47 -23.88
CA ALA A 272 7.30 -26.40 -25.11
C ALA A 272 5.93 -25.70 -24.98
N GLU A 273 5.37 -25.54 -23.77
CA GLU A 273 4.14 -24.78 -23.59
C GLU A 273 4.45 -23.29 -23.49
N GLN A 274 4.13 -22.58 -24.56
CA GLN A 274 4.22 -21.13 -24.58
C GLN A 274 3.27 -20.56 -23.53
N PHE A 275 3.78 -19.69 -22.64
CA PHE A 275 2.97 -18.96 -21.68
C PHE A 275 1.89 -18.15 -22.40
N VAL A 276 0.63 -18.40 -22.07
CA VAL A 276 -0.52 -17.71 -22.67
C VAL A 276 -1.19 -16.83 -21.61
N PRO A 277 -1.13 -15.50 -21.76
CA PRO A 277 -1.83 -14.59 -20.86
C PRO A 277 -3.35 -14.86 -20.84
N ARG A 278 -3.93 -14.86 -19.65
CA ARG A 278 -5.39 -15.03 -19.47
C ARG A 278 -5.99 -13.73 -18.92
N VAL A 279 -6.75 -13.04 -19.76
CA VAL A 279 -7.48 -11.84 -19.35
C VAL A 279 -8.67 -12.23 -18.48
N LYS A 280 -8.78 -11.61 -17.30
CA LYS A 280 -9.92 -11.76 -16.38
C LYS A 280 -10.99 -10.72 -16.69
N ARG A 281 -10.58 -9.44 -16.88
CA ARG A 281 -11.43 -8.31 -17.26
C ARG A 281 -10.65 -7.26 -18.04
N GLN A 282 -11.35 -6.55 -18.90
CA GLN A 282 -10.90 -5.28 -19.45
C GLN A 282 -11.68 -4.17 -18.77
N LEU A 283 -10.97 -3.19 -18.20
CA LEU A 283 -11.54 -2.11 -17.41
C LEU A 283 -11.44 -0.79 -18.17
N ASP A 284 -12.53 -0.02 -18.17
CA ASP A 284 -12.57 1.31 -18.79
C ASP A 284 -12.07 2.38 -17.80
N VAL A 285 -10.77 2.30 -17.48
CA VAL A 285 -10.11 3.22 -16.54
C VAL A 285 -8.90 3.92 -17.16
N GLN A 286 -8.58 3.62 -18.41
CA GLN A 286 -7.37 4.10 -19.08
C GLN A 286 -7.23 5.62 -19.02
N GLN A 287 -8.32 6.35 -19.17
CA GLN A 287 -8.35 7.82 -19.10
C GLN A 287 -7.98 8.37 -17.71
N TRP A 288 -8.16 7.59 -16.64
CA TRP A 288 -7.92 8.02 -15.27
C TRP A 288 -6.53 7.66 -14.75
N LEU A 289 -5.83 6.75 -15.41
CA LEU A 289 -4.49 6.32 -14.98
C LEU A 289 -3.47 7.47 -15.02
N PRO A 290 -3.44 8.35 -16.06
CA PRO A 290 -2.57 9.53 -16.05
C PRO A 290 -2.92 10.51 -14.92
N VAL A 291 -4.19 10.53 -14.46
CA VAL A 291 -4.66 11.44 -13.40
C VAL A 291 -4.15 11.04 -12.01
N ILE A 292 -4.09 9.72 -11.73
CA ILE A 292 -3.58 9.23 -10.43
C ILE A 292 -2.05 9.09 -10.38
N LYS A 293 -1.40 8.96 -11.55
CA LYS A 293 0.03 8.71 -11.67
C LYS A 293 0.90 9.75 -10.96
N PRO A 294 0.66 11.08 -11.08
CA PRO A 294 1.44 12.08 -10.34
C PRO A 294 1.41 11.89 -8.82
N GLY A 295 0.25 11.53 -8.25
CA GLY A 295 0.13 11.28 -6.82
C GLY A 295 0.85 10.00 -6.36
N MET A 296 0.86 8.96 -7.20
CA MET A 296 1.61 7.73 -6.94
C MET A 296 3.13 7.94 -7.06
N MET A 297 3.58 8.79 -8.00
CA MET A 297 4.99 9.23 -8.10
C MET A 297 5.37 10.11 -6.91
N GLY A 298 4.55 11.10 -6.58
CA GLY A 298 4.76 11.98 -5.43
C GLY A 298 4.85 11.22 -4.10
N ALA A 299 4.17 10.08 -3.96
CA ALA A 299 4.33 9.22 -2.79
C ALA A 299 5.78 8.73 -2.63
N VAL A 300 6.48 8.44 -3.72
CA VAL A 300 7.89 7.99 -3.73
C VAL A 300 8.85 9.16 -3.63
N GLU A 301 8.58 10.25 -4.35
CA GLU A 301 9.49 11.39 -4.45
C GLU A 301 9.55 12.18 -3.13
N TYR A 302 8.41 12.58 -2.57
CA TYR A 302 8.34 13.42 -1.36
C TYR A 302 7.34 12.93 -0.29
N GLY A 303 6.54 11.92 -0.60
CA GLY A 303 5.44 11.46 0.23
C GLY A 303 5.77 10.28 1.15
N THR A 304 4.81 9.37 1.31
CA THR A 304 4.86 8.27 2.28
C THR A 304 5.77 7.11 1.88
N ALA A 305 6.18 7.02 0.62
CA ALA A 305 7.00 5.94 0.08
C ALA A 305 8.45 6.35 -0.22
N ARG A 306 8.96 7.45 0.36
CA ARG A 306 10.32 7.96 0.09
C ARG A 306 11.44 6.95 0.30
N ARG A 307 11.22 5.89 1.11
CA ARG A 307 12.19 4.81 1.30
C ARG A 307 12.38 3.94 0.06
N ALA A 308 11.48 4.00 -0.93
CA ALA A 308 11.69 3.35 -2.22
C ALA A 308 12.88 3.96 -2.98
N ASN A 309 13.28 5.18 -2.63
CA ASN A 309 14.40 5.92 -3.19
C ASN A 309 14.15 6.34 -4.65
N TYR A 310 13.49 7.50 -4.80
CA TYR A 310 13.16 8.07 -6.10
C TYR A 310 14.41 8.24 -6.98
N ASN A 311 14.30 7.78 -8.24
CA ASN A 311 15.25 8.04 -9.31
C ASN A 311 14.45 8.46 -10.55
N ALA A 312 14.80 9.61 -11.13
CA ALA A 312 14.09 10.16 -12.28
C ALA A 312 14.25 9.30 -13.55
N ASP A 313 15.39 8.61 -13.69
CA ASP A 313 15.68 7.73 -14.83
C ASP A 313 14.95 6.36 -14.69
N GLU A 314 14.60 5.99 -13.47
CA GLU A 314 13.94 4.73 -13.13
C GLU A 314 12.77 4.99 -12.18
N PRO A 315 11.73 5.71 -12.62
CA PRO A 315 10.67 6.15 -11.74
C PRO A 315 9.83 4.98 -11.22
N ILE A 316 9.53 5.03 -9.92
CA ILE A 316 8.64 4.10 -9.22
C ILE A 316 7.37 4.84 -8.85
N PHE A 317 6.25 4.19 -9.09
CA PHE A 317 4.91 4.68 -8.77
C PHE A 317 4.27 3.72 -7.78
N GLY A 318 3.66 4.22 -6.71
CA GLY A 318 3.08 3.29 -5.76
C GLY A 318 2.27 3.93 -4.65
N LYS A 319 1.68 3.05 -3.82
CA LYS A 319 0.87 3.44 -2.68
C LYS A 319 1.22 2.60 -1.47
N THR A 320 1.52 3.28 -0.35
CA THR A 320 1.76 2.64 0.94
C THR A 320 0.46 2.38 1.69
N GLY A 321 0.50 1.35 2.54
CA GLY A 321 -0.51 1.09 3.56
C GLY A 321 0.16 0.79 4.90
N THR A 322 -0.40 1.31 5.99
CA THR A 322 0.03 1.02 7.36
C THR A 322 -1.20 1.00 8.26
N CYS A 323 -1.42 -0.10 8.93
CA CYS A 323 -2.44 -0.23 9.97
C CYS A 323 -2.15 -1.47 10.84
N THR A 324 -2.96 -1.69 11.88
CA THR A 324 -3.07 -2.97 12.56
C THR A 324 -4.23 -3.73 11.95
N ASP A 325 -4.06 -5.02 11.68
CA ASP A 325 -5.12 -5.87 11.10
C ASP A 325 -6.33 -5.91 12.03
N GLY A 326 -7.54 -5.74 11.46
CA GLY A 326 -8.77 -5.73 12.24
C GLY A 326 -9.15 -7.09 12.83
N ARG A 327 -8.62 -8.21 12.28
CA ARG A 327 -8.91 -9.57 12.74
C ARG A 327 -7.91 -10.11 13.75
N SER A 328 -6.73 -9.53 13.83
CA SER A 328 -5.67 -10.00 14.72
C SER A 328 -4.71 -8.87 15.09
N PRO A 329 -4.08 -8.91 16.29
CA PRO A 329 -3.05 -7.94 16.66
C PRO A 329 -1.77 -8.17 15.85
N THR A 330 -1.83 -7.87 14.55
CA THR A 330 -0.71 -7.90 13.61
C THR A 330 -0.59 -6.53 12.96
N HIS A 331 0.57 -5.89 13.08
CA HIS A 331 0.82 -4.65 12.37
C HIS A 331 1.23 -4.94 10.93
N LEU A 332 0.70 -4.15 10.00
CA LEU A 332 0.84 -4.37 8.57
C LEU A 332 1.60 -3.21 7.92
N GLY A 333 2.54 -3.55 7.06
CA GLY A 333 3.23 -2.63 6.16
C GLY A 333 3.02 -3.06 4.72
N TRP A 334 2.25 -2.30 3.95
CA TRP A 334 1.97 -2.55 2.55
C TRP A 334 2.68 -1.57 1.63
N PHE A 335 3.08 -2.06 0.48
CA PHE A 335 3.40 -1.22 -0.67
C PHE A 335 3.05 -1.94 -1.96
N GLY A 336 2.11 -1.38 -2.71
CA GLY A 336 1.83 -1.79 -4.09
C GLY A 336 2.46 -0.79 -5.04
N SER A 337 3.26 -1.27 -6.01
CA SER A 337 4.02 -0.40 -6.90
C SER A 337 4.26 -1.00 -8.28
N TYR A 338 4.61 -0.13 -9.21
CA TYR A 338 5.21 -0.49 -10.48
C TYR A 338 6.31 0.52 -10.84
N ASN A 339 7.25 0.12 -11.70
CA ASN A 339 8.26 1.00 -12.25
C ASN A 339 8.03 1.24 -13.74
N GLU A 340 8.70 2.25 -14.27
CA GLU A 340 8.82 2.48 -15.71
C GLU A 340 10.28 2.71 -16.06
N ILE A 341 10.85 1.85 -16.92
CA ILE A 341 12.19 2.00 -17.49
C ILE A 341 12.03 1.78 -18.99
N GLY A 342 11.99 2.86 -19.76
CA GLY A 342 11.68 2.78 -21.18
C GLY A 342 10.32 2.12 -21.41
N THR A 343 10.30 0.98 -22.12
CA THR A 343 9.10 0.17 -22.36
C THR A 343 8.89 -0.95 -21.35
N ASN A 344 9.84 -1.14 -20.41
CA ASN A 344 9.79 -2.20 -19.44
C ASN A 344 9.12 -1.74 -18.15
N LYS A 345 8.26 -2.60 -17.61
CA LYS A 345 7.54 -2.37 -16.37
C LYS A 345 7.51 -3.65 -15.57
N LEU A 346 7.65 -3.53 -14.26
CA LEU A 346 7.36 -4.60 -13.32
C LEU A 346 6.41 -4.08 -12.25
N VAL A 347 5.52 -4.93 -11.79
CA VAL A 347 4.75 -4.71 -10.58
C VAL A 347 5.45 -5.41 -9.44
N VAL A 348 5.67 -4.69 -8.33
CA VAL A 348 6.20 -5.24 -7.09
C VAL A 348 5.24 -4.90 -5.96
N VAL A 349 4.73 -5.93 -5.31
CA VAL A 349 3.90 -5.81 -4.10
C VAL A 349 4.65 -6.39 -2.91
N VAL A 350 4.67 -5.64 -1.82
CA VAL A 350 5.26 -6.04 -0.54
C VAL A 350 4.21 -5.95 0.55
N LEU A 351 4.05 -7.02 1.31
CA LEU A 351 3.37 -7.04 2.59
C LEU A 351 4.36 -7.48 3.67
N LEU A 352 4.50 -6.67 4.70
CA LEU A 352 5.23 -7.00 5.92
C LEU A 352 4.25 -7.18 7.07
N THR A 353 4.47 -8.20 7.91
CA THR A 353 3.65 -8.49 9.09
C THR A 353 4.51 -8.53 10.34
N GLY A 354 3.95 -8.15 11.49
CA GLY A 354 4.68 -8.19 12.76
C GLY A 354 4.24 -7.12 13.74
N GLY A 355 5.21 -6.53 14.46
CA GLY A 355 5.00 -5.40 15.35
C GLY A 355 5.16 -4.04 14.65
N HIS A 356 5.17 -2.95 15.43
CA HIS A 356 5.27 -1.57 14.91
C HIS A 356 6.51 -1.26 14.07
N ALA A 357 7.53 -2.11 14.11
CA ALA A 357 8.72 -1.95 13.26
C ALA A 357 8.40 -2.08 11.76
N VAL A 358 7.33 -2.82 11.39
CA VAL A 358 6.87 -2.92 10.01
C VAL A 358 5.82 -1.85 9.73
N ASN A 359 5.90 -1.23 8.55
CA ASN A 359 4.97 -0.20 8.09
C ASN A 359 5.13 0.02 6.59
N GLY A 360 4.26 0.81 5.99
CA GLY A 360 4.29 1.13 4.55
C GLY A 360 5.61 1.73 4.06
N PRO A 361 6.22 2.71 4.76
CA PRO A 361 7.56 3.20 4.43
C PRO A 361 8.64 2.12 4.42
N VAL A 362 8.61 1.14 5.34
CA VAL A 362 9.56 0.00 5.32
C VAL A 362 9.29 -0.90 4.12
N ALA A 363 8.01 -1.22 3.86
CA ALA A 363 7.62 -2.02 2.70
C ALA A 363 8.03 -1.34 1.37
N SER A 364 7.91 0.00 1.28
CA SER A 364 8.38 0.72 0.10
C SER A 364 9.91 0.65 -0.07
N GLY A 365 10.66 0.62 1.02
CA GLY A 365 12.11 0.41 1.00
C GLY A 365 12.50 -0.96 0.44
N VAL A 366 11.77 -2.01 0.82
CA VAL A 366 11.94 -3.37 0.28
C VAL A 366 11.68 -3.39 -1.23
N ALA A 367 10.54 -2.85 -1.69
CA ALA A 367 10.23 -2.80 -3.12
C ALA A 367 11.28 -1.99 -3.91
N GLY A 368 11.69 -0.83 -3.39
CA GLY A 368 12.76 -0.03 -3.99
C GLY A 368 14.09 -0.79 -4.09
N ALA A 369 14.40 -1.63 -3.10
CA ALA A 369 15.58 -2.50 -3.16
C ALA A 369 15.44 -3.58 -4.25
N VAL A 370 14.24 -4.16 -4.46
CA VAL A 370 13.99 -5.10 -5.57
C VAL A 370 14.32 -4.44 -6.91
N TYR A 371 13.76 -3.24 -7.17
CA TYR A 371 14.02 -2.53 -8.43
C TYR A 371 15.50 -2.21 -8.63
N ARG A 372 16.18 -1.68 -7.58
CA ARG A 372 17.61 -1.37 -7.66
C ARG A 372 18.48 -2.60 -7.88
N ASN A 373 18.19 -3.71 -7.21
CA ASN A 373 18.94 -4.96 -7.40
C ASN A 373 18.81 -5.47 -8.85
N LEU A 374 17.60 -5.38 -9.42
CA LEU A 374 17.35 -5.75 -10.81
C LEU A 374 18.02 -4.79 -11.80
N SER A 375 17.99 -3.48 -11.52
CA SER A 375 18.69 -2.50 -12.35
C SER A 375 20.20 -2.70 -12.33
N ALA A 376 20.78 -2.98 -11.17
CA ALA A 376 22.21 -3.28 -11.03
C ALA A 376 22.65 -4.55 -11.80
N GLU A 377 21.75 -5.51 -12.02
CA GLU A 377 21.95 -6.70 -12.82
C GLU A 377 21.58 -6.48 -14.31
N ASN A 378 21.33 -5.23 -14.74
CA ASN A 378 20.91 -4.88 -16.11
C ASN A 378 19.63 -5.56 -16.58
N TYR A 379 18.75 -5.98 -15.65
CA TYR A 379 17.52 -6.72 -15.95
C TYR A 379 16.58 -5.96 -16.92
N PHE A 380 16.58 -4.63 -16.87
CA PHE A 380 15.71 -3.78 -17.68
C PHE A 380 16.34 -3.38 -19.01
N THR A 381 17.65 -3.50 -19.19
CA THR A 381 18.36 -3.15 -20.44
C THR A 381 18.32 -4.28 -21.45
N GLU A 382 18.26 -5.53 -20.98
CA GLU A 382 18.04 -6.66 -21.86
C GLU A 382 16.59 -6.58 -22.39
N VAL A 383 16.47 -6.29 -23.68
CA VAL A 383 15.22 -6.56 -24.39
C VAL A 383 15.01 -8.07 -24.30
N ARG A 384 14.24 -8.53 -23.33
CA ARG A 384 13.77 -9.91 -23.33
C ARG A 384 12.78 -10.03 -24.50
N GLN A 385 13.31 -10.15 -25.69
CA GLN A 385 12.64 -10.88 -26.75
C GLN A 385 12.28 -12.21 -26.12
N GLY A 386 10.99 -12.54 -26.08
CA GLY A 386 10.57 -13.88 -25.70
C GLY A 386 11.55 -14.85 -26.35
N ALA A 387 12.12 -15.75 -25.53
CA ALA A 387 13.29 -16.54 -25.87
C ALA A 387 13.29 -16.84 -27.36
N PRO A 388 14.30 -16.45 -28.16
CA PRO A 388 14.28 -16.73 -29.56
C PRO A 388 14.11 -18.24 -29.65
N ILE A 389 13.05 -18.68 -30.31
CA ILE A 389 12.97 -20.05 -30.81
C ILE A 389 14.25 -20.16 -31.58
N ALA A 390 15.21 -20.91 -31.03
CA ALA A 390 16.37 -21.26 -31.77
C ALA A 390 15.87 -22.08 -32.95
N LEU A 391 15.71 -21.42 -34.08
CA LEU A 391 15.59 -22.06 -35.35
C LEU A 391 16.93 -22.83 -35.54
N VAL A 392 16.96 -24.06 -35.02
CA VAL A 392 17.97 -25.01 -35.39
C VAL A 392 17.75 -25.20 -36.88
N SER A 393 18.48 -24.41 -37.65
CA SER A 393 18.66 -24.65 -39.07
C SER A 393 19.35 -25.99 -39.20
N THR A 394 18.56 -27.03 -39.42
CA THR A 394 19.06 -28.28 -39.97
C THR A 394 19.41 -28.04 -41.44
N GLN A 395 20.53 -27.35 -41.68
CA GLN A 395 21.20 -27.50 -42.96
C GLN A 395 21.85 -28.88 -43.00
N SER A 396 21.08 -29.79 -43.55
CA SER A 396 21.57 -31.06 -44.07
C SER A 396 22.68 -30.76 -45.05
N CYS A 397 23.91 -31.03 -44.67
CA CYS A 397 25.03 -31.14 -45.59
C CYS A 397 25.05 -32.54 -46.18
N CYS A 398 24.26 -32.73 -47.25
CA CYS A 398 24.57 -33.78 -48.20
C CYS A 398 25.60 -33.23 -49.18
N ARG A 399 26.83 -33.67 -49.10
CA ARG A 399 27.75 -33.82 -50.25
C ARG A 399 28.77 -34.87 -50.00
N ARG A 400 28.63 -35.93 -50.80
CA ARG A 400 29.58 -36.90 -51.37
C ARG A 400 30.34 -37.78 -50.43
#